data_add770c3f0cc84a966deee3e3e6f0e2a
#
_entry.id   add770c3f0cc84a966deee3e3e6f0e2a
#
_cell.length_a   1.000
_cell.length_b   1.000
_cell.length_c   1.000
_cell.angle_alpha   90.00
_cell.angle_beta   90.00
_cell.angle_gamma   90.00
#
_symmetry.space_group_name_H-M   'P 1'
#
loop_
_entity.id
_entity.type
_entity.pdbx_description
1 polymer ?
#
loop_
_entity_poly.entity_id
_entity_poly.type
_entity_poly.pdbx_seq_one_letter_code
_entity_poly.pdbx_strand_id
1 'polypeptide(L)'
;IDTSTTHQVTTAPTMKQADEVMSPFRTAITRSRGPLFRFLTEGSLQNTTGSKAKRMKLASTKKGIENFLTGSLLEVRPMSIAKLQGLRPKISTVDEWLSGDTREDVVGALEQGASKLDDYIIVATSSEGTVRNGAGDTIKMELMDILKGDYVNPHVSIWWYKLDSIDEVGNPDMWLKANPNIGKTVSYETYQLDVERAEKSPAARNDILAKRFGLPMEGYTYYFTYEETLPHKKRSYWQMPCSLGIDLSQGDDFCA
;
A
#
# COMPACT_ATOMS: atom_id res chain seq x y z
N ILE A 1 -30.77 -9.23 -3.41
CA ILE A 1 -29.88 -8.37 -4.19
C ILE A 1 -30.03 -6.99 -3.57
N ASP A 2 -28.97 -6.50 -2.93
CA ASP A 2 -28.97 -5.13 -2.41
C ASP A 2 -29.09 -4.15 -3.58
N THR A 3 -30.21 -3.42 -3.64
CA THR A 3 -30.51 -2.43 -4.68
C THR A 3 -30.07 -1.03 -4.28
N SER A 4 -29.41 -0.90 -3.12
CA SER A 4 -28.94 0.40 -2.63
C SER A 4 -27.76 0.91 -3.45
N THR A 5 -27.71 2.23 -3.62
CA THR A 5 -26.56 2.91 -4.22
C THR A 5 -25.32 2.66 -3.35
N THR A 6 -24.27 2.10 -3.95
CA THR A 6 -23.02 1.77 -3.25
C THR A 6 -21.89 2.60 -3.81
N HIS A 7 -21.15 3.28 -2.93
CA HIS A 7 -19.91 3.95 -3.28
C HIS A 7 -18.73 3.08 -2.88
N GLN A 8 -17.83 2.83 -3.82
CA GLN A 8 -16.60 2.07 -3.62
C GLN A 8 -15.42 2.92 -4.07
N VAL A 9 -14.35 2.87 -3.32
CA VAL A 9 -13.13 3.65 -3.59
C VAL A 9 -11.93 2.75 -3.64
N THR A 10 -11.10 2.92 -4.66
CA THR A 10 -9.77 2.34 -4.76
C THR A 10 -8.73 3.44 -4.71
N THR A 11 -7.75 3.32 -3.84
CA THR A 11 -6.68 4.30 -3.67
C THR A 11 -5.31 3.64 -3.56
N ALA A 12 -4.30 4.33 -4.04
CA ALA A 12 -2.88 3.95 -3.96
C ALA A 12 -2.02 5.22 -3.97
N PRO A 13 -0.71 5.15 -3.68
CA PRO A 13 0.16 6.33 -3.64
C PRO A 13 0.07 7.21 -4.87
N THR A 14 -0.07 6.62 -6.05
CA THR A 14 -0.28 7.34 -7.31
C THR A 14 -1.58 6.92 -7.98
N MET A 15 -2.16 7.84 -8.75
CA MET A 15 -3.34 7.55 -9.56
C MET A 15 -3.11 6.40 -10.54
N LYS A 16 -1.89 6.26 -11.06
CA LYS A 16 -1.53 5.17 -11.98
C LYS A 16 -1.59 3.81 -11.27
N GLN A 17 -1.03 3.69 -10.07
CA GLN A 17 -1.10 2.45 -9.27
C GLN A 17 -2.56 2.13 -8.90
N ALA A 18 -3.33 3.10 -8.44
CA ALA A 18 -4.74 2.90 -8.14
C ALA A 18 -5.54 2.47 -9.39
N ASP A 19 -5.20 2.96 -10.57
CA ASP A 19 -5.82 2.56 -11.84
C ASP A 19 -5.42 1.13 -12.25
N GLU A 20 -4.21 0.69 -11.94
CA GLU A 20 -3.78 -0.72 -12.15
C GLU A 20 -4.62 -1.70 -11.32
N VAL A 21 -4.96 -1.36 -10.07
CA VAL A 21 -5.87 -2.17 -9.24
C VAL A 21 -7.27 -2.27 -9.87
N MET A 22 -7.70 -1.23 -10.59
CA MET A 22 -8.98 -1.19 -11.31
C MET A 22 -8.95 -1.90 -12.66
N SER A 23 -7.79 -2.11 -13.24
CA SER A 23 -7.62 -2.64 -14.61
C SER A 23 -8.30 -4.00 -14.84
N PRO A 24 -8.24 -4.99 -13.92
CA PRO A 24 -8.94 -6.27 -14.08
C PRO A 24 -10.46 -6.09 -14.19
N PHE A 25 -11.05 -5.20 -13.40
CA PHE A 25 -12.49 -4.93 -13.44
C PHE A 25 -12.90 -4.28 -14.76
N ARG A 26 -12.15 -3.29 -15.24
CA ARG A 26 -12.39 -2.68 -16.55
C ARG A 26 -12.25 -3.70 -17.66
N THR A 27 -11.23 -4.57 -17.59
CA THR A 27 -11.02 -5.63 -18.57
C THR A 27 -12.19 -6.63 -18.56
N ALA A 28 -12.67 -7.02 -17.38
CA ALA A 28 -13.82 -7.90 -17.26
C ALA A 28 -15.08 -7.31 -17.92
N ILE A 29 -15.33 -6.00 -17.74
CA ILE A 29 -16.48 -5.32 -18.32
C ILE A 29 -16.33 -5.13 -19.83
N THR A 30 -15.14 -4.76 -20.32
CA THR A 30 -14.92 -4.38 -21.72
C THR A 30 -14.60 -5.55 -22.65
N ARG A 31 -13.98 -6.61 -22.12
CA ARG A 31 -13.49 -7.75 -22.91
C ARG A 31 -14.23 -9.07 -22.66
N SER A 32 -15.06 -9.16 -21.63
CA SER A 32 -15.90 -10.36 -21.41
C SER A 32 -16.85 -10.57 -22.59
N ARG A 33 -17.12 -11.84 -22.88
CA ARG A 33 -18.03 -12.26 -23.97
C ARG A 33 -19.01 -13.30 -23.43
N GLY A 34 -20.12 -13.48 -24.15
CA GLY A 34 -21.10 -14.50 -23.84
C GLY A 34 -22.06 -14.13 -22.69
N PRO A 35 -22.63 -15.11 -21.97
CA PRO A 35 -23.69 -14.88 -20.98
C PRO A 35 -23.28 -13.96 -19.83
N LEU A 36 -22.03 -14.09 -19.33
CA LEU A 36 -21.53 -13.26 -18.24
C LEU A 36 -21.44 -11.79 -18.64
N PHE A 37 -20.95 -11.51 -19.83
CA PHE A 37 -20.91 -10.14 -20.37
C PHE A 37 -22.31 -9.53 -20.44
N ARG A 38 -23.29 -10.28 -20.95
CA ARG A 38 -24.68 -9.83 -21.00
C ARG A 38 -25.24 -9.57 -19.61
N PHE A 39 -25.01 -10.48 -18.68
CA PHE A 39 -25.44 -10.32 -17.30
C PHE A 39 -24.89 -9.05 -16.64
N LEU A 40 -23.60 -8.74 -16.88
CA LEU A 40 -22.94 -7.59 -16.28
C LEU A 40 -23.32 -6.26 -16.98
N THR A 41 -23.52 -6.28 -18.29
CA THR A 41 -23.61 -5.04 -19.08
C THR A 41 -25.00 -4.74 -19.64
N GLU A 42 -25.84 -5.76 -19.89
CA GLU A 42 -27.17 -5.56 -20.45
C GLU A 42 -28.18 -5.36 -19.30
N GLY A 43 -28.81 -4.19 -19.26
CA GLY A 43 -29.90 -3.88 -18.37
C GLY A 43 -31.03 -3.24 -19.15
N SER A 44 -32.29 -3.66 -18.89
CA SER A 44 -33.48 -2.99 -19.40
C SER A 44 -33.89 -1.91 -18.41
N LEU A 45 -33.66 -0.64 -18.75
CA LEU A 45 -34.37 0.46 -18.12
C LEU A 45 -35.74 0.57 -18.84
N GLN A 46 -36.76 -0.06 -18.27
CA GLN A 46 -38.11 0.25 -18.62
C GLN A 46 -38.38 1.71 -18.24
N ASN A 47 -38.82 2.48 -19.19
CA ASN A 47 -39.19 3.90 -19.15
C ASN A 47 -38.10 4.91 -19.49
N THR A 48 -37.77 4.99 -20.78
CA THR A 48 -37.44 6.28 -21.38
C THR A 48 -38.05 6.32 -22.79
N THR A 49 -39.04 7.14 -22.95
CA THR A 49 -39.67 7.52 -24.21
C THR A 49 -38.61 7.86 -25.27
N GLY A 50 -38.54 7.08 -26.35
CA GLY A 50 -38.06 7.55 -27.63
C GLY A 50 -36.63 7.19 -28.07
N SER A 51 -35.81 6.45 -27.35
CA SER A 51 -34.53 5.99 -27.87
C SER A 51 -34.23 4.53 -27.50
N LYS A 52 -34.03 3.69 -28.52
CA LYS A 52 -33.60 2.29 -28.39
C LYS A 52 -32.14 2.15 -27.99
N ALA A 53 -31.56 3.10 -27.27
CA ALA A 53 -30.23 2.97 -26.75
C ALA A 53 -30.26 1.94 -25.60
N LYS A 54 -29.78 0.71 -25.85
CA LYS A 54 -29.43 -0.27 -24.81
C LYS A 54 -28.50 0.41 -23.81
N ARG A 55 -29.03 0.85 -22.67
CA ARG A 55 -28.16 1.37 -21.62
C ARG A 55 -27.45 0.19 -20.95
N MET A 56 -26.14 0.24 -20.93
CA MET A 56 -25.33 -0.76 -20.24
C MET A 56 -25.62 -0.68 -18.75
N LYS A 57 -25.78 -1.84 -18.11
CA LYS A 57 -25.93 -1.96 -16.65
C LYS A 57 -24.67 -1.48 -15.94
N LEU A 58 -23.51 -1.96 -16.40
CA LEU A 58 -22.20 -1.54 -15.96
C LEU A 58 -21.42 -0.95 -17.13
N ALA A 59 -20.75 0.15 -16.90
CA ALA A 59 -19.87 0.75 -17.90
C ALA A 59 -18.62 1.36 -17.24
N SER A 60 -17.49 1.28 -17.93
CA SER A 60 -16.29 2.04 -17.60
C SER A 60 -16.45 3.47 -18.13
N THR A 61 -16.36 4.43 -17.24
CA THR A 61 -16.48 5.86 -17.54
C THR A 61 -15.22 6.61 -17.12
N LYS A 62 -15.18 7.92 -17.34
CA LYS A 62 -14.08 8.78 -16.82
C LYS A 62 -14.05 8.86 -15.30
N LYS A 63 -15.17 8.63 -14.62
CA LYS A 63 -15.26 8.64 -13.16
C LYS A 63 -14.81 7.31 -12.53
N GLY A 64 -14.94 6.21 -13.27
CA GLY A 64 -14.68 4.87 -12.76
C GLY A 64 -15.58 3.84 -13.45
N ILE A 65 -16.09 2.88 -12.67
CA ILE A 65 -17.07 1.91 -13.14
C ILE A 65 -18.42 2.26 -12.52
N GLU A 66 -19.38 2.62 -13.36
CA GLU A 66 -20.71 3.01 -12.94
C GLU A 66 -21.74 1.91 -13.21
N ASN A 67 -22.60 1.63 -12.23
CA ASN A 67 -23.78 0.81 -12.40
C ASN A 67 -25.00 1.74 -12.56
N PHE A 68 -25.48 1.86 -13.77
CA PHE A 68 -26.60 2.77 -14.08
C PHE A 68 -27.97 2.30 -13.57
N LEU A 69 -28.10 1.06 -13.11
CA LEU A 69 -29.36 0.57 -12.52
C LEU A 69 -29.50 0.98 -11.06
N THR A 70 -28.38 0.97 -10.31
CA THR A 70 -28.36 1.25 -8.86
C THR A 70 -27.78 2.63 -8.55
N GLY A 71 -27.14 3.30 -9.51
CA GLY A 71 -26.36 4.51 -9.27
C GLY A 71 -25.04 4.28 -8.54
N SER A 72 -24.64 3.00 -8.40
CA SER A 72 -23.38 2.66 -7.69
C SER A 72 -22.17 3.04 -8.51
N LEU A 73 -21.11 3.46 -7.82
CA LEU A 73 -19.86 3.91 -8.42
C LEU A 73 -18.67 3.22 -7.73
N LEU A 74 -17.77 2.65 -8.53
CA LEU A 74 -16.43 2.26 -8.12
C LEU A 74 -15.46 3.24 -8.76
N GLU A 75 -14.83 4.09 -7.95
CA GLU A 75 -13.91 5.13 -8.43
C GLU A 75 -12.48 4.96 -7.92
N VAL A 76 -11.57 5.61 -8.62
CA VAL A 76 -10.15 5.70 -8.27
C VAL A 76 -9.84 7.07 -7.70
N ARG A 77 -9.15 7.12 -6.58
CA ARG A 77 -8.69 8.36 -5.92
C ARG A 77 -7.21 8.27 -5.58
N PRO A 78 -6.47 9.39 -5.61
CA PRO A 78 -5.12 9.40 -5.07
C PRO A 78 -5.15 9.23 -3.55
N MET A 79 -4.13 8.57 -2.99
CA MET A 79 -3.99 8.32 -1.56
C MET A 79 -3.57 9.61 -0.84
N SER A 80 -4.56 10.38 -0.41
CA SER A 80 -4.40 11.62 0.34
C SER A 80 -5.64 11.89 1.16
N ILE A 81 -5.49 12.29 2.41
CA ILE A 81 -6.61 12.64 3.30
C ILE A 81 -7.49 13.70 2.66
N ALA A 82 -6.91 14.74 2.09
CA ALA A 82 -7.65 15.82 1.43
C ALA A 82 -8.56 15.34 0.28
N LYS A 83 -8.25 14.21 -0.36
CA LYS A 83 -9.03 13.63 -1.46
C LYS A 83 -10.01 12.54 -1.02
N LEU A 84 -9.79 11.96 0.14
CA LEU A 84 -10.59 10.87 0.69
C LEU A 84 -11.55 11.36 1.78
N GLN A 85 -11.20 12.44 2.46
CA GLN A 85 -12.03 13.03 3.51
C GLN A 85 -13.41 13.43 2.98
N GLY A 86 -14.44 13.09 3.74
CA GLY A 86 -15.83 13.36 3.38
C GLY A 86 -16.49 12.35 2.46
N LEU A 87 -15.73 11.38 1.90
CA LEU A 87 -16.29 10.23 1.23
C LEU A 87 -16.95 9.30 2.25
N ARG A 88 -17.95 8.55 1.81
CA ARG A 88 -18.64 7.52 2.60
C ARG A 88 -18.67 6.20 1.83
N PRO A 89 -17.51 5.60 1.59
CA PRO A 89 -17.46 4.37 0.81
C PRO A 89 -17.93 3.19 1.66
N LYS A 90 -18.76 2.34 1.07
CA LYS A 90 -19.12 1.05 1.65
C LYS A 90 -17.99 0.03 1.52
N ILE A 91 -17.20 0.14 0.44
CA ILE A 91 -16.02 -0.70 0.21
C ILE A 91 -14.86 0.23 -0.15
N SER A 92 -13.75 0.08 0.55
CA SER A 92 -12.49 0.78 0.25
C SER A 92 -11.39 -0.22 0.03
N THR A 93 -10.60 -0.03 -1.03
CA THR A 93 -9.35 -0.75 -1.27
C THR A 93 -8.21 0.25 -1.22
N VAL A 94 -7.29 0.04 -0.29
CA VAL A 94 -6.10 0.88 -0.10
C VAL A 94 -4.88 0.03 -0.40
N ASP A 95 -4.21 0.32 -1.51
CA ASP A 95 -3.03 -0.42 -1.92
C ASP A 95 -1.76 0.36 -1.59
N GLU A 96 -0.71 -0.37 -1.18
CA GLU A 96 0.59 0.18 -0.80
C GLU A 96 0.54 1.27 0.29
N TRP A 97 -0.36 1.11 1.27
CA TRP A 97 -0.65 2.13 2.30
C TRP A 97 0.48 2.37 3.31
N LEU A 98 1.40 1.40 3.50
CA LEU A 98 2.53 1.50 4.43
C LEU A 98 3.89 1.55 3.72
N SER A 99 3.94 1.38 2.39
CA SER A 99 5.20 1.21 1.65
C SER A 99 5.84 2.50 1.18
N GLY A 100 5.16 3.64 1.28
CA GLY A 100 5.65 4.93 0.80
C GLY A 100 5.91 5.93 1.92
N ASP A 101 6.29 7.15 1.53
CA ASP A 101 6.41 8.33 2.40
C ASP A 101 5.05 8.80 2.96
N THR A 102 4.10 7.89 3.12
CA THR A 102 2.75 8.22 3.55
C THR A 102 2.81 8.68 5.00
N ARG A 103 2.75 10.00 5.17
CA ARG A 103 2.70 10.67 6.48
C ARG A 103 1.27 10.74 7.03
N GLU A 104 0.29 10.28 6.25
CA GLU A 104 -1.14 10.45 6.52
C GLU A 104 -1.80 9.09 6.81
N ASP A 105 -2.63 9.03 7.85
CA ASP A 105 -3.50 7.90 8.12
C ASP A 105 -4.75 7.94 7.21
N VAL A 106 -4.61 7.41 6.01
CA VAL A 106 -5.71 7.37 5.03
C VAL A 106 -6.76 6.32 5.37
N VAL A 107 -6.39 5.25 6.08
CA VAL A 107 -7.34 4.22 6.52
C VAL A 107 -8.27 4.79 7.57
N GLY A 108 -7.72 5.47 8.59
CA GLY A 108 -8.52 6.15 9.60
C GLY A 108 -9.44 7.23 9.02
N ALA A 109 -9.01 7.95 7.98
CA ALA A 109 -9.86 8.92 7.28
C ALA A 109 -11.05 8.24 6.56
N LEU A 110 -10.84 7.08 5.94
CA LEU A 110 -11.90 6.29 5.31
C LEU A 110 -12.84 5.68 6.35
N GLU A 111 -12.32 5.19 7.47
CA GLU A 111 -13.13 4.70 8.60
C GLU A 111 -14.05 5.78 9.16
N GLN A 112 -13.53 6.98 9.40
CA GLN A 112 -14.34 8.11 9.85
C GLN A 112 -15.47 8.44 8.87
N GLY A 113 -15.17 8.38 7.56
CA GLY A 113 -16.17 8.58 6.51
C GLY A 113 -17.25 7.51 6.49
N ALA A 114 -16.84 6.26 6.64
CA ALA A 114 -17.70 5.08 6.60
C ALA A 114 -18.46 4.81 7.91
N SER A 115 -18.02 5.36 9.04
CA SER A 115 -18.58 5.11 10.38
C SER A 115 -20.08 5.40 10.53
N LYS A 116 -20.68 6.12 9.60
CA LYS A 116 -22.12 6.40 9.55
C LYS A 116 -22.92 5.39 8.72
N LEU A 117 -22.26 4.41 8.15
CA LEU A 117 -22.89 3.32 7.40
C LEU A 117 -23.11 2.14 8.34
N ASP A 118 -24.17 1.38 8.12
CA ASP A 118 -24.49 0.19 8.93
C ASP A 118 -23.45 -0.91 8.72
N ASP A 119 -22.89 -0.99 7.50
CA ASP A 119 -21.86 -1.94 7.14
C ASP A 119 -20.84 -1.30 6.18
N TYR A 120 -19.57 -1.55 6.41
CA TYR A 120 -18.49 -1.18 5.49
C TYR A 120 -17.32 -2.15 5.63
N ILE A 121 -16.47 -2.17 4.63
CA ILE A 121 -15.22 -2.93 4.64
C ILE A 121 -14.09 -2.10 4.04
N ILE A 122 -12.94 -2.13 4.71
CA ILE A 122 -11.69 -1.55 4.21
C ILE A 122 -10.68 -2.68 4.06
N VAL A 123 -10.18 -2.87 2.85
CA VAL A 123 -9.12 -3.83 2.54
C VAL A 123 -7.86 -3.02 2.27
N ALA A 124 -6.89 -3.11 3.16
CA ALA A 124 -5.59 -2.45 3.01
C ALA A 124 -4.52 -3.49 2.72
N THR A 125 -3.76 -3.27 1.66
CA THR A 125 -2.62 -4.11 1.25
C THR A 125 -1.35 -3.27 1.21
N SER A 126 -0.23 -3.86 1.63
CA SER A 126 1.06 -3.17 1.57
C SER A 126 2.22 -4.13 1.64
N SER A 127 3.35 -3.72 1.08
CA SER A 127 4.66 -4.25 1.43
C SER A 127 5.27 -3.44 2.58
N GLU A 128 6.36 -3.92 3.18
CA GLU A 128 7.11 -3.16 4.16
C GLU A 128 7.78 -1.95 3.48
N GLY A 129 7.67 -0.79 4.12
CA GLY A 129 8.32 0.43 3.66
C GLY A 129 9.71 0.61 4.26
N THR A 130 10.45 1.59 3.73
CA THR A 130 11.78 1.97 4.21
C THR A 130 11.77 3.26 5.05
N VAL A 131 10.60 3.90 5.19
CA VAL A 131 10.42 5.08 6.06
C VAL A 131 10.18 4.62 7.49
N ARG A 132 10.94 5.17 8.42
CA ARG A 132 10.84 4.88 9.86
C ARG A 132 10.29 6.08 10.63
N ASN A 133 9.73 5.78 11.82
CA ASN A 133 9.17 6.78 12.74
C ASN A 133 8.01 7.61 12.16
N GLY A 134 7.35 7.09 11.14
CA GLY A 134 6.16 7.69 10.55
C GLY A 134 4.85 7.07 11.04
N ALA A 135 3.73 7.55 10.51
CA ALA A 135 2.39 7.03 10.81
C ALA A 135 2.28 5.52 10.55
N GLY A 136 2.95 5.00 9.51
CA GLY A 136 2.98 3.58 9.20
C GLY A 136 3.59 2.71 10.29
N ASP A 137 4.62 3.16 10.98
CA ASP A 137 5.24 2.39 12.07
C ASP A 137 4.32 2.37 13.30
N THR A 138 3.63 3.48 13.61
CA THR A 138 2.63 3.53 14.70
C THR A 138 1.48 2.55 14.44
N ILE A 139 0.94 2.55 13.23
CA ILE A 139 -0.13 1.63 12.83
C ILE A 139 0.35 0.16 12.91
N LYS A 140 1.57 -0.13 12.45
CA LYS A 140 2.14 -1.48 12.56
C LYS A 140 2.29 -1.94 14.00
N MET A 141 2.64 -1.07 14.93
CA MET A 141 2.69 -1.42 16.36
C MET A 141 1.30 -1.81 16.88
N GLU A 142 0.27 -1.03 16.58
CA GLU A 142 -1.10 -1.34 16.95
C GLU A 142 -1.58 -2.67 16.38
N LEU A 143 -1.33 -2.92 15.08
CA LEU A 143 -1.65 -4.21 14.44
C LEU A 143 -0.88 -5.38 15.08
N MET A 144 0.36 -5.16 15.52
CA MET A 144 1.16 -6.16 16.21
C MET A 144 0.58 -6.49 17.59
N ASP A 145 0.09 -5.49 18.33
CA ASP A 145 -0.56 -5.69 19.64
C ASP A 145 -1.86 -6.50 19.49
N ILE A 146 -2.61 -6.27 18.40
CA ILE A 146 -3.78 -7.10 18.05
C ILE A 146 -3.36 -8.55 17.78
N LEU A 147 -2.31 -8.76 16.97
CA LEU A 147 -1.82 -10.11 16.64
C LEU A 147 -1.29 -10.88 17.85
N LYS A 148 -0.67 -10.19 18.81
CA LYS A 148 -0.20 -10.77 20.08
C LYS A 148 -1.33 -11.05 21.07
N GLY A 149 -2.50 -10.45 20.86
CA GLY A 149 -3.64 -10.54 21.78
C GLY A 149 -3.58 -9.53 22.94
N ASP A 150 -2.65 -8.59 22.91
CA ASP A 150 -2.55 -7.52 23.92
C ASP A 150 -3.73 -6.54 23.78
N TYR A 151 -4.26 -6.42 22.57
CA TYR A 151 -5.47 -5.66 22.27
C TYR A 151 -6.43 -6.50 21.41
N VAL A 152 -7.68 -6.62 21.83
CA VAL A 152 -8.69 -7.41 21.10
C VAL A 152 -9.58 -6.49 20.27
N ASN A 153 -9.50 -6.62 18.94
CA ASN A 153 -10.40 -5.93 18.03
C ASN A 153 -11.05 -6.97 17.07
N PRO A 154 -12.32 -7.35 17.30
CA PRO A 154 -13.00 -8.37 16.51
C PRO A 154 -13.34 -7.92 15.07
N HIS A 155 -13.18 -6.63 14.76
CA HIS A 155 -13.46 -6.07 13.44
C HIS A 155 -12.23 -6.00 12.54
N VAL A 156 -11.04 -6.35 13.05
CA VAL A 156 -9.79 -6.31 12.29
C VAL A 156 -9.29 -7.72 12.03
N SER A 157 -9.03 -8.02 10.76
CA SER A 157 -8.39 -9.27 10.33
C SER A 157 -7.04 -8.96 9.70
N ILE A 158 -5.98 -9.59 10.21
CA ILE A 158 -4.59 -9.26 9.86
C ILE A 158 -3.91 -10.50 9.25
N TRP A 159 -3.29 -10.30 8.10
CA TRP A 159 -2.49 -11.30 7.41
C TRP A 159 -1.10 -10.71 7.18
N TRP A 160 -0.12 -11.12 7.98
CA TRP A 160 1.22 -10.53 7.95
C TRP A 160 2.28 -11.58 7.62
N TYR A 161 2.74 -11.54 6.40
CA TYR A 161 3.78 -12.43 5.90
C TYR A 161 5.14 -11.72 5.93
N LYS A 162 6.05 -12.17 6.79
CA LYS A 162 7.39 -11.62 6.92
C LYS A 162 8.34 -12.64 7.54
N LEU A 163 9.64 -12.41 7.43
CA LEU A 163 10.63 -13.08 8.26
C LEU A 163 10.62 -12.50 9.68
N ASP A 164 11.04 -13.29 10.65
CA ASP A 164 11.11 -12.86 12.05
C ASP A 164 12.41 -12.07 12.32
N SER A 165 13.50 -12.44 11.67
CA SER A 165 14.78 -11.74 11.78
C SER A 165 15.56 -11.72 10.47
N ILE A 166 16.57 -10.85 10.40
CA ILE A 166 17.49 -10.76 9.27
C ILE A 166 18.33 -12.02 9.09
N ASP A 167 18.56 -12.78 10.16
CA ASP A 167 19.36 -14.01 10.13
C ASP A 167 18.68 -15.12 9.31
N GLU A 168 17.37 -15.04 9.15
CA GLU A 168 16.59 -15.99 8.36
C GLU A 168 16.73 -15.78 6.84
N VAL A 169 17.24 -14.63 6.39
CA VAL A 169 17.37 -14.28 4.96
C VAL A 169 18.24 -15.27 4.20
N GLY A 170 19.31 -15.76 4.82
CA GLY A 170 20.21 -16.76 4.24
C GLY A 170 19.64 -18.19 4.21
N ASN A 171 18.46 -18.44 4.79
CA ASN A 171 17.86 -19.76 4.86
C ASN A 171 16.61 -19.87 3.94
N PRO A 172 16.72 -20.56 2.78
CA PRO A 172 15.61 -20.70 1.85
C PRO A 172 14.33 -21.33 2.43
N ASP A 173 14.45 -22.19 3.44
CA ASP A 173 13.29 -22.84 4.07
C ASP A 173 12.42 -21.84 4.84
N MET A 174 13.01 -20.73 5.29
CA MET A 174 12.29 -19.67 6.02
C MET A 174 11.55 -18.70 5.09
N TRP A 175 11.91 -18.63 3.81
CA TRP A 175 11.32 -17.65 2.88
C TRP A 175 9.81 -17.80 2.69
N LEU A 176 9.26 -18.99 2.91
CA LEU A 176 7.81 -19.24 2.87
C LEU A 176 7.05 -18.44 3.93
N LYS A 177 7.69 -18.03 5.03
CA LYS A 177 7.09 -17.11 6.02
C LYS A 177 6.77 -15.75 5.40
N ALA A 178 7.67 -15.25 4.56
CA ALA A 178 7.51 -13.96 3.89
C ALA A 178 6.65 -14.04 2.63
N ASN A 179 6.70 -15.17 1.91
CA ASN A 179 5.88 -15.36 0.71
C ASN A 179 5.49 -16.84 0.51
N PRO A 180 4.27 -17.23 0.88
CA PRO A 180 3.78 -18.61 0.71
C PRO A 180 3.58 -19.03 -0.75
N ASN A 181 3.77 -18.12 -1.72
CA ASN A 181 3.68 -18.41 -3.15
C ASN A 181 5.02 -18.79 -3.79
N ILE A 182 6.11 -18.81 -3.03
CA ILE A 182 7.42 -19.30 -3.51
C ILE A 182 7.28 -20.77 -3.91
N GLY A 183 7.84 -21.11 -5.06
CA GLY A 183 7.71 -22.44 -5.68
C GLY A 183 6.40 -22.66 -6.45
N LYS A 184 5.47 -21.68 -6.43
CA LYS A 184 4.20 -21.73 -7.20
C LYS A 184 4.16 -20.65 -8.28
N THR A 185 4.07 -19.38 -7.87
CA THR A 185 4.02 -18.22 -8.79
C THR A 185 5.35 -17.48 -8.88
N VAL A 186 6.20 -17.61 -7.88
CA VAL A 186 7.56 -17.04 -7.82
C VAL A 186 8.56 -18.17 -7.61
N SER A 187 9.64 -18.18 -8.37
CA SER A 187 10.67 -19.23 -8.24
C SER A 187 11.62 -18.97 -7.06
N TYR A 188 12.14 -20.04 -6.46
CA TYR A 188 13.21 -19.96 -5.47
C TYR A 188 14.46 -19.27 -6.04
N GLU A 189 14.77 -19.50 -7.31
CA GLU A 189 15.90 -18.87 -8.00
C GLU A 189 15.78 -17.33 -7.99
N THR A 190 14.59 -16.79 -8.19
CA THR A 190 14.37 -15.33 -8.12
C THR A 190 14.73 -14.78 -6.73
N TYR A 191 14.32 -15.46 -5.68
CA TYR A 191 14.65 -15.06 -4.31
C TYR A 191 16.15 -15.19 -4.02
N GLN A 192 16.78 -16.26 -4.50
CA GLN A 192 18.21 -16.48 -4.37
C GLN A 192 19.02 -15.34 -5.01
N LEU A 193 18.65 -14.94 -6.23
CA LEU A 193 19.29 -13.81 -6.93
C LEU A 193 19.08 -12.48 -6.20
N ASP A 194 17.90 -12.26 -5.62
CA ASP A 194 17.62 -11.07 -4.83
C ASP A 194 18.48 -11.04 -3.55
N VAL A 195 18.67 -12.18 -2.85
CA VAL A 195 19.54 -12.29 -1.69
C VAL A 195 20.99 -12.00 -2.08
N GLU A 196 21.51 -12.63 -3.13
CA GLU A 196 22.87 -12.37 -3.61
C GLU A 196 23.09 -10.91 -4.01
N ARG A 197 22.06 -10.28 -4.60
CA ARG A 197 22.09 -8.85 -4.91
C ARG A 197 22.11 -7.99 -3.65
N ALA A 198 21.34 -8.36 -2.63
CA ALA A 198 21.31 -7.64 -1.35
C ALA A 198 22.66 -7.72 -0.61
N GLU A 199 23.38 -8.83 -0.74
CA GLU A 199 24.73 -9.00 -0.18
C GLU A 199 25.77 -8.14 -0.90
N LYS A 200 25.68 -8.04 -2.23
CA LYS A 200 26.66 -7.35 -3.07
C LYS A 200 26.42 -5.85 -3.21
N SER A 201 25.19 -5.38 -3.01
CA SER A 201 24.78 -3.99 -3.25
C SER A 201 24.09 -3.39 -2.02
N PRO A 202 24.81 -2.60 -1.20
CA PRO A 202 24.22 -1.90 -0.06
C PRO A 202 23.03 -1.01 -0.45
N ALA A 203 23.08 -0.39 -1.62
CA ALA A 203 21.99 0.45 -2.12
C ALA A 203 20.70 -0.33 -2.41
N ALA A 204 20.80 -1.60 -2.83
CA ALA A 204 19.64 -2.44 -3.12
C ALA A 204 19.17 -3.22 -1.87
N ARG A 205 20.05 -3.41 -0.88
CA ARG A 205 19.84 -4.28 0.27
C ARG A 205 18.55 -3.93 1.02
N ASN A 206 18.42 -2.69 1.46
CA ASN A 206 17.30 -2.28 2.30
C ASN A 206 15.95 -2.42 1.58
N ASP A 207 15.90 -2.09 0.29
CA ASP A 207 14.70 -2.23 -0.52
C ASP A 207 14.31 -3.71 -0.71
N ILE A 208 15.28 -4.58 -0.98
CA ILE A 208 15.05 -6.02 -1.12
C ILE A 208 14.57 -6.63 0.19
N LEU A 209 15.25 -6.32 1.31
CA LEU A 209 14.90 -6.86 2.62
C LEU A 209 13.50 -6.41 3.06
N ALA A 210 13.16 -5.16 2.83
CA ALA A 210 11.84 -4.64 3.13
C ALA A 210 10.76 -5.28 2.24
N LYS A 211 10.92 -5.23 0.93
CA LYS A 211 9.87 -5.65 -0.01
C LYS A 211 9.72 -7.15 -0.18
N ARG A 212 10.82 -7.91 -0.13
CA ARG A 212 10.77 -9.37 -0.31
C ARG A 212 10.52 -10.12 0.97
N PHE A 213 11.07 -9.62 2.08
CA PHE A 213 11.09 -10.35 3.34
C PHE A 213 10.28 -9.67 4.45
N GLY A 214 9.70 -8.50 4.19
CA GLY A 214 8.89 -7.77 5.15
C GLY A 214 9.68 -7.30 6.38
N LEU A 215 11.00 -7.13 6.24
CA LEU A 215 11.86 -6.67 7.33
C LEU A 215 11.87 -5.14 7.40
N PRO A 216 11.67 -4.54 8.58
CA PRO A 216 11.70 -3.10 8.75
C PRO A 216 13.13 -2.59 8.58
N MET A 217 13.41 -1.97 7.44
CA MET A 217 14.71 -1.40 7.09
C MET A 217 14.63 0.12 7.01
N GLU A 218 15.71 0.81 7.38
CA GLU A 218 15.81 2.25 7.16
C GLU A 218 16.21 2.54 5.72
N GLY A 219 15.50 3.46 5.07
CA GLY A 219 15.71 3.83 3.66
C GLY A 219 16.95 4.68 3.41
N TYR A 220 17.58 5.21 4.45
CA TYR A 220 18.75 6.06 4.31
C TYR A 220 20.00 5.22 4.14
N THR A 221 20.63 5.33 2.98
CA THR A 221 22.00 4.90 2.77
C THR A 221 22.88 6.02 3.30
N TYR A 222 23.40 5.87 4.51
CA TYR A 222 24.42 6.79 4.99
C TYR A 222 25.68 6.65 4.13
N TYR A 223 26.31 7.77 3.80
CA TYR A 223 27.57 7.76 3.06
C TYR A 223 28.67 7.01 3.82
N PHE A 224 28.64 7.09 5.17
CA PHE A 224 29.49 6.33 6.07
C PHE A 224 28.65 5.46 7.00
N THR A 225 29.08 4.23 7.25
CA THR A 225 28.51 3.39 8.31
C THR A 225 28.89 3.95 9.69
N TYR A 226 28.16 3.58 10.72
CA TYR A 226 28.46 3.98 12.10
C TYR A 226 29.88 3.53 12.49
N GLU A 227 30.31 2.34 12.09
CA GLU A 227 31.66 1.81 12.35
C GLU A 227 32.76 2.64 11.70
N GLU A 228 32.54 3.10 10.48
CA GLU A 228 33.49 3.97 9.77
C GLU A 228 33.64 5.34 10.44
N THR A 229 32.63 5.82 11.15
CA THR A 229 32.68 7.10 11.87
C THR A 229 33.29 6.99 13.28
N LEU A 230 33.37 5.79 13.86
CA LEU A 230 33.90 5.56 15.22
C LEU A 230 35.36 5.99 15.44
N PRO A 231 36.31 5.76 14.49
CA PRO A 231 37.70 6.15 14.67
C PRO A 231 37.93 7.66 14.81
N HIS A 232 37.03 8.46 14.26
CA HIS A 232 37.14 9.93 14.23
C HIS A 232 36.74 10.59 15.56
N LYS A 233 36.05 9.89 16.45
CA LYS A 233 35.55 10.43 17.74
C LYS A 233 36.60 10.66 18.81
N LYS A 234 37.84 10.19 18.62
CA LYS A 234 38.89 10.18 19.68
C LYS A 234 40.05 11.17 19.46
N ARG A 235 40.08 11.96 18.41
CA ARG A 235 41.15 12.92 18.19
C ARG A 235 40.81 14.25 18.86
N SER A 236 41.66 14.71 19.78
CA SER A 236 41.60 16.06 20.31
C SER A 236 42.33 17.01 19.34
N TYR A 237 41.64 17.99 18.84
CA TYR A 237 42.19 19.01 17.98
C TYR A 237 42.41 20.34 18.73
N TRP A 238 42.56 20.25 20.05
CA TRP A 238 42.79 21.43 20.90
C TRP A 238 44.02 22.18 20.45
N GLN A 239 43.86 23.47 20.22
CA GLN A 239 44.91 24.40 19.76
C GLN A 239 45.40 24.18 18.30
N MET A 240 44.72 23.44 17.49
CA MET A 240 45.02 23.37 16.04
C MET A 240 44.27 24.45 15.28
N PRO A 241 44.88 25.03 14.21
CA PRO A 241 44.14 25.88 13.27
C PRO A 241 42.99 25.09 12.67
N CYS A 242 41.77 25.60 12.71
CA CYS A 242 40.61 24.96 12.15
C CYS A 242 39.82 25.93 11.26
N SER A 243 39.11 25.40 10.29
CA SER A 243 38.10 26.11 9.52
C SER A 243 36.73 25.61 9.97
N LEU A 244 35.82 26.56 10.20
CA LEU A 244 34.43 26.25 10.53
C LEU A 244 33.60 26.31 9.26
N GLY A 245 32.98 25.22 8.87
CA GLY A 245 31.90 25.15 7.90
C GLY A 245 30.56 25.14 8.62
N ILE A 246 29.62 25.94 8.21
CA ILE A 246 28.25 25.94 8.74
C ILE A 246 27.31 25.69 7.59
N ASP A 247 26.52 24.62 7.69
CA ASP A 247 25.38 24.36 6.82
C ASP A 247 24.09 24.62 7.61
N LEU A 248 23.24 25.49 7.05
CA LEU A 248 21.97 25.85 7.67
C LEU A 248 20.86 25.11 6.96
N SER A 249 20.26 24.15 7.64
CA SER A 249 19.12 23.42 7.13
C SER A 249 17.86 24.28 7.12
N GLN A 250 16.95 24.00 6.17
CA GLN A 250 15.57 24.48 6.19
C GLN A 250 14.64 23.27 6.33
N GLY A 251 13.82 23.26 7.39
CA GLY A 251 12.86 22.18 7.65
C GLY A 251 13.41 21.07 8.51
N ASP A 252 13.26 19.83 8.08
CA ASP A 252 13.57 18.62 8.85
C ASP A 252 15.02 18.11 8.70
N ASP A 253 15.90 18.89 8.08
CA ASP A 253 17.30 18.54 7.87
C ASP A 253 18.17 18.93 9.08
N PHE A 254 19.34 18.33 9.25
CA PHE A 254 20.24 18.62 10.36
C PHE A 254 21.20 19.75 9.99
N CYS A 255 21.41 20.69 10.93
CA CYS A 255 22.48 21.67 10.81
C CYS A 255 23.83 21.00 11.15
N ALA A 256 24.84 21.18 10.30
CA ALA A 256 26.22 20.72 10.49
C ALA A 256 27.19 21.89 10.70
#